data_8281c19ceca6493c01d38476a43e4c16
#
_entry.id   8281c19ceca6493c01d38476a43e4c16
#
_cell.length_a   1.000
_cell.length_b   1.000
_cell.length_c   1.000
_cell.angle_alpha   90.00
_cell.angle_beta   90.00
_cell.angle_gamma   90.00
#
_symmetry.space_group_name_H-M   'P 1'
#
loop_
_entity.id
_entity.type
_entity.pdbx_description
1 polymer ?
#
loop_
_entity_poly.entity_id
_entity_poly.type
_entity_poly.pdbx_seq_one_letter_code
_entity_poly.pdbx_strand_id
1 'polypeptide(L)'
;DLVRSRGLGDVYKRQDVLSAILDLLCSSIGSLTNPTKVAAAINTVQKRSGENVVALNTVKAYMDHLSDSFLLTECKRWDVKGKSYFDYPNKYYCEDIGLRNARIGFRQQEMTHIMENIIFNELMIRECSVDIGIVYSNEKNAKGRTTPVAREIDFIAASGGKKTYIQSAYALETEEKAITENKPFALTGDSFPKIIAVSYTHLR
;
A
#
# COMPACT_ATOMS: atom_id res chain seq x y z
N ASP A 1 14.64 -43.11 0.07
CA ASP A 1 13.57 -42.51 -0.78
C ASP A 1 12.52 -41.69 0.02
N LEU A 2 12.13 -42.10 1.23
CA LEU A 2 11.15 -41.38 2.07
C LEU A 2 11.63 -40.00 2.54
N VAL A 3 12.93 -39.81 2.77
CA VAL A 3 13.52 -38.52 3.19
C VAL A 3 13.53 -37.53 2.02
N ARG A 4 13.77 -38.00 0.81
CA ARG A 4 13.75 -37.20 -0.42
C ARG A 4 12.33 -36.74 -0.79
N SER A 5 11.33 -37.59 -0.57
CA SER A 5 9.91 -37.31 -0.82
C SER A 5 9.36 -36.26 0.15
N ARG A 6 9.78 -36.30 1.43
CA ARG A 6 9.39 -35.25 2.42
C ARG A 6 9.98 -33.90 2.07
N GLY A 7 11.22 -33.82 1.62
CA GLY A 7 11.87 -32.58 1.22
C GLY A 7 11.18 -31.91 0.02
N LEU A 8 10.76 -32.65 -0.98
CA LEU A 8 10.02 -32.17 -2.14
C LEU A 8 8.61 -31.62 -1.73
N GLY A 9 7.89 -32.37 -0.90
CA GLY A 9 6.59 -31.93 -0.40
C GLY A 9 6.67 -30.62 0.39
N ASP A 10 7.72 -30.39 1.17
CA ASP A 10 7.94 -29.16 1.91
C ASP A 10 8.30 -27.98 0.98
N VAL A 11 9.02 -28.22 -0.11
CA VAL A 11 9.33 -27.21 -1.13
C VAL A 11 8.07 -26.74 -1.84
N TYR A 12 7.21 -27.68 -2.29
CA TYR A 12 5.93 -27.31 -2.94
C TYR A 12 5.01 -26.50 -2.01
N LYS A 13 4.88 -26.92 -0.75
CA LYS A 13 4.08 -26.17 0.24
C LYS A 13 4.60 -24.75 0.46
N ARG A 14 5.90 -24.53 0.48
CA ARG A 14 6.50 -23.19 0.61
C ARG A 14 6.22 -22.34 -0.62
N GLN A 15 6.25 -22.94 -1.82
CA GLN A 15 5.90 -22.24 -3.07
C GLN A 15 4.42 -21.83 -3.08
N ASP A 16 3.52 -22.68 -2.62
CA ASP A 16 2.09 -22.38 -2.54
C ASP A 16 1.81 -21.20 -1.59
N VAL A 17 2.47 -21.19 -0.41
CA VAL A 17 2.35 -20.09 0.54
C VAL A 17 2.89 -18.79 -0.03
N LEU A 18 4.09 -18.80 -0.63
CA LEU A 18 4.69 -17.62 -1.26
C LEU A 18 3.79 -17.09 -2.39
N SER A 19 3.27 -17.99 -3.22
CA SER A 19 2.34 -17.69 -4.30
C SER A 19 1.06 -17.01 -3.77
N ALA A 20 0.48 -17.57 -2.71
CA ALA A 20 -0.72 -17.02 -2.10
C ALA A 20 -0.49 -15.63 -1.47
N ILE A 21 0.69 -15.39 -0.86
CA ILE A 21 1.07 -14.08 -0.33
C ILE A 21 1.19 -13.07 -1.48
N LEU A 22 1.85 -13.44 -2.58
CA LEU A 22 1.97 -12.59 -3.76
C LEU A 22 0.60 -12.24 -4.35
N ASP A 23 -0.31 -13.21 -4.48
CA ASP A 23 -1.68 -12.99 -4.97
C ASP A 23 -2.45 -12.02 -4.07
N LEU A 24 -2.32 -12.17 -2.75
CA LEU A 24 -2.96 -11.29 -1.79
C LEU A 24 -2.44 -9.86 -1.90
N LEU A 25 -1.11 -9.68 -1.98
CA LEU A 25 -0.50 -8.36 -2.11
C LEU A 25 -0.84 -7.71 -3.47
N CYS A 26 -0.80 -8.46 -4.56
CA CYS A 26 -1.23 -7.99 -5.88
C CYS A 26 -2.72 -7.58 -5.92
N SER A 27 -3.57 -8.26 -5.17
CA SER A 27 -4.99 -7.92 -5.09
C SER A 27 -5.30 -6.74 -4.19
N SER A 28 -4.38 -6.37 -3.29
CA SER A 28 -4.54 -5.30 -2.30
C SER A 28 -3.55 -4.15 -2.46
N ILE A 29 -3.06 -3.91 -3.70
CA ILE A 29 -2.16 -2.78 -3.98
C ILE A 29 -2.79 -1.46 -3.52
N GLY A 30 -1.97 -0.55 -3.00
CA GLY A 30 -2.42 0.75 -2.49
C GLY A 30 -3.25 0.67 -1.19
N SER A 31 -3.59 -0.52 -0.69
CA SER A 31 -4.33 -0.70 0.55
C SER A 31 -3.39 -0.90 1.74
N LEU A 32 -3.80 -0.37 2.91
CA LEU A 32 -3.03 -0.55 4.15
C LEU A 32 -2.99 -2.01 4.58
N THR A 33 -1.80 -2.57 4.57
CA THR A 33 -1.53 -3.99 4.83
C THR A 33 -0.45 -4.14 5.89
N ASN A 34 -0.52 -5.21 6.67
CA ASN A 34 0.53 -5.61 7.60
C ASN A 34 0.71 -7.14 7.59
N PRO A 35 1.88 -7.64 7.99
CA PRO A 35 2.16 -9.09 8.00
C PRO A 35 1.16 -9.91 8.81
N THR A 36 0.59 -9.35 9.88
CA THR A 36 -0.41 -10.04 10.70
C THR A 36 -1.70 -10.26 9.94
N LYS A 37 -2.19 -9.26 9.18
CA LYS A 37 -3.38 -9.41 8.32
C LYS A 37 -3.13 -10.43 7.21
N VAL A 38 -1.95 -10.37 6.59
CA VAL A 38 -1.54 -11.34 5.55
C VAL A 38 -1.51 -12.75 6.12
N ALA A 39 -0.86 -12.95 7.28
CA ALA A 39 -0.81 -14.25 7.95
C ALA A 39 -2.21 -14.77 8.31
N ALA A 40 -3.10 -13.91 8.81
CA ALA A 40 -4.47 -14.28 9.14
C ALA A 40 -5.25 -14.75 7.90
N ALA A 41 -5.13 -14.03 6.77
CA ALA A 41 -5.78 -14.38 5.52
C ALA A 41 -5.27 -15.73 4.98
N ILE A 42 -3.95 -15.93 4.89
CA ILE A 42 -3.34 -17.18 4.45
C ILE A 42 -3.77 -18.33 5.35
N ASN A 43 -3.68 -18.17 6.67
CA ASN A 43 -4.03 -19.21 7.63
C ASN A 43 -5.53 -19.57 7.63
N THR A 44 -6.40 -18.64 7.21
CA THR A 44 -7.81 -18.96 7.02
C THR A 44 -8.02 -19.94 5.86
N VAL A 45 -7.28 -19.77 4.76
CA VAL A 45 -7.31 -20.67 3.61
C VAL A 45 -6.68 -22.02 3.96
N GLN A 46 -5.48 -22.02 4.56
CA GLN A 46 -4.76 -23.22 4.99
C GLN A 46 -5.62 -24.13 5.91
N LYS A 47 -6.26 -23.55 6.90
CA LYS A 47 -7.15 -24.30 7.81
C LYS A 47 -8.33 -24.97 7.09
N ARG A 48 -8.90 -24.30 6.07
CA ARG A 48 -9.99 -24.88 5.26
C ARG A 48 -9.52 -26.09 4.43
N SER A 49 -8.26 -26.07 4.00
CA SER A 49 -7.62 -27.16 3.25
C SER A 49 -7.01 -28.24 4.14
N GLY A 50 -7.14 -28.12 5.47
CA GLY A 50 -6.54 -29.08 6.41
C GLY A 50 -5.01 -28.99 6.52
N GLU A 51 -4.42 -27.87 6.10
CA GLU A 51 -3.00 -27.63 6.10
C GLU A 51 -2.51 -26.96 7.39
N ASN A 52 -1.19 -27.01 7.61
CA ASN A 52 -0.58 -26.39 8.79
C ASN A 52 -0.58 -24.88 8.71
N VAL A 53 -0.74 -24.23 9.87
CA VAL A 53 -0.68 -22.79 10.02
C VAL A 53 0.75 -22.27 9.71
N VAL A 54 0.82 -21.19 8.93
CA VAL A 54 2.08 -20.51 8.62
C VAL A 54 2.41 -19.51 9.72
N ALA A 55 3.64 -19.56 10.24
CA ALA A 55 4.11 -18.65 11.28
C ALA A 55 4.23 -17.21 10.74
N LEU A 56 3.96 -16.23 11.60
CA LEU A 56 4.07 -14.80 11.25
C LEU A 56 5.46 -14.43 10.71
N ASN A 57 6.52 -14.95 11.32
CA ASN A 57 7.89 -14.67 10.87
C ASN A 57 8.17 -15.22 9.47
N THR A 58 7.56 -16.35 9.09
CA THR A 58 7.66 -16.90 7.73
C THR A 58 6.95 -15.99 6.74
N VAL A 59 5.78 -15.46 7.09
CA VAL A 59 5.05 -14.51 6.24
C VAL A 59 5.86 -13.23 6.05
N LYS A 60 6.45 -12.67 7.13
CA LYS A 60 7.33 -11.51 7.03
C LYS A 60 8.51 -11.77 6.08
N ALA A 61 9.24 -12.88 6.28
CA ALA A 61 10.37 -13.24 5.42
C ALA A 61 9.97 -13.36 3.95
N TYR A 62 8.78 -13.89 3.65
CA TYR A 62 8.30 -13.99 2.28
C TYR A 62 7.90 -12.62 1.70
N MET A 63 7.32 -11.73 2.48
CA MET A 63 7.06 -10.36 2.05
C MET A 63 8.36 -9.61 1.76
N ASP A 64 9.39 -9.79 2.62
CA ASP A 64 10.72 -9.22 2.41
C ASP A 64 11.36 -9.76 1.13
N HIS A 65 11.31 -11.08 0.88
CA HIS A 65 11.84 -11.68 -0.35
C HIS A 65 11.13 -11.20 -1.62
N LEU A 66 9.81 -10.95 -1.56
CA LEU A 66 9.06 -10.38 -2.69
C LEU A 66 9.49 -8.94 -2.97
N SER A 67 9.82 -8.17 -1.93
CA SER A 67 10.37 -6.83 -2.07
C SER A 67 11.81 -6.85 -2.60
N ASP A 68 12.67 -7.71 -2.06
CA ASP A 68 14.07 -7.89 -2.51
C ASP A 68 14.17 -8.35 -3.96
N SER A 69 13.14 -9.05 -4.47
CA SER A 69 13.07 -9.50 -5.86
C SER A 69 12.46 -8.49 -6.82
N PHE A 70 12.20 -7.25 -6.37
CA PHE A 70 11.61 -6.18 -7.17
C PHE A 70 10.25 -6.53 -7.80
N LEU A 71 9.47 -7.39 -7.14
CA LEU A 71 8.08 -7.66 -7.56
C LEU A 71 7.11 -6.67 -6.93
N LEU A 72 7.44 -6.27 -5.70
CA LEU A 72 6.64 -5.36 -4.88
C LEU A 72 7.57 -4.39 -4.15
N THR A 73 7.15 -3.15 -3.99
CA THR A 73 7.82 -2.18 -3.13
C THR A 73 6.93 -1.79 -1.96
N GLU A 74 7.48 -1.87 -0.75
CA GLU A 74 6.84 -1.37 0.45
C GLU A 74 6.96 0.16 0.52
N CYS A 75 5.83 0.84 0.67
CA CYS A 75 5.78 2.28 0.93
C CYS A 75 5.37 2.52 2.39
N LYS A 76 6.27 3.10 3.17
CA LYS A 76 6.11 3.30 4.61
C LYS A 76 5.28 4.53 4.92
N ARG A 77 4.63 4.51 6.08
CA ARG A 77 3.85 5.64 6.58
C ARG A 77 4.73 6.55 7.44
N TRP A 78 4.65 7.83 7.14
CA TRP A 78 5.37 8.89 7.83
C TRP A 78 4.42 9.86 8.50
N ASP A 79 4.59 10.09 9.81
CA ASP A 79 3.90 11.17 10.51
C ASP A 79 4.56 12.51 10.14
N VAL A 80 3.81 13.33 9.39
CA VAL A 80 4.31 14.61 8.86
C VAL A 80 4.73 15.58 9.96
N LYS A 81 3.97 15.62 11.06
CA LYS A 81 4.22 16.51 12.20
C LYS A 81 5.11 15.88 13.26
N GLY A 82 4.88 14.61 13.56
CA GLY A 82 5.67 13.84 14.53
C GLY A 82 7.06 13.47 14.02
N LYS A 83 7.31 13.57 12.71
CA LYS A 83 8.58 13.27 12.05
C LYS A 83 9.12 11.88 12.40
N SER A 84 8.24 10.89 12.34
CA SER A 84 8.55 9.49 12.64
C SER A 84 7.84 8.53 11.69
N TYR A 85 8.46 7.37 11.46
CA TYR A 85 7.82 6.29 10.72
C TYR A 85 6.91 5.48 11.63
N PHE A 86 5.85 4.94 11.01
CA PHE A 86 5.05 3.88 11.63
C PHE A 86 5.62 2.52 11.19
N ASP A 87 5.66 1.57 12.10
CA ASP A 87 6.07 0.20 11.74
C ASP A 87 5.06 -0.43 10.77
N TYR A 88 3.78 -0.36 11.11
CA TYR A 88 2.67 -0.92 10.33
C TYR A 88 1.35 -0.19 10.66
N PRO A 89 0.32 -0.28 9.78
CA PRO A 89 0.32 -0.90 8.44
C PRO A 89 1.01 -0.01 7.40
N ASN A 90 1.53 -0.63 6.32
CA ASN A 90 2.13 0.05 5.18
C ASN A 90 1.37 -0.29 3.90
N LYS A 91 1.65 0.39 2.78
CA LYS A 91 1.12 0.03 1.47
C LYS A 91 2.17 -0.72 0.67
N TYR A 92 1.71 -1.53 -0.27
CA TYR A 92 2.56 -2.26 -1.20
C TYR A 92 2.13 -1.95 -2.63
N TYR A 93 3.10 -1.70 -3.50
CA TYR A 93 2.90 -1.39 -4.91
C TYR A 93 3.65 -2.39 -5.76
N CYS A 94 3.05 -2.80 -6.88
CA CYS A 94 3.72 -3.68 -7.85
C CYS A 94 4.61 -2.85 -8.77
N GLU A 95 5.83 -3.34 -9.01
CA GLU A 95 6.75 -2.71 -9.96
C GLU A 95 6.20 -2.72 -11.40
N ASP A 96 5.44 -3.75 -11.74
CA ASP A 96 4.80 -3.90 -13.06
C ASP A 96 3.30 -4.20 -12.93
N ILE A 97 2.47 -3.28 -13.40
CA ILE A 97 1.01 -3.43 -13.38
C ILE A 97 0.54 -4.52 -14.36
N GLY A 98 1.26 -4.75 -15.45
CA GLY A 98 0.95 -5.83 -16.40
C GLY A 98 1.12 -7.19 -15.76
N LEU A 99 2.25 -7.41 -15.08
CA LEU A 99 2.51 -8.64 -14.31
C LEU A 99 1.48 -8.80 -13.17
N ARG A 100 1.19 -7.73 -12.44
CA ARG A 100 0.12 -7.74 -11.42
C ARG A 100 -1.22 -8.19 -12.00
N ASN A 101 -1.64 -7.59 -13.11
CA ASN A 101 -2.93 -7.90 -13.73
C ASN A 101 -2.98 -9.34 -14.24
N ALA A 102 -1.92 -9.80 -14.89
CA ALA A 102 -1.80 -11.20 -15.33
C ALA A 102 -1.86 -12.17 -14.14
N ARG A 103 -1.16 -11.86 -13.05
CA ARG A 103 -1.11 -12.69 -11.84
C ARG A 103 -2.49 -12.92 -11.23
N ILE A 104 -3.32 -11.88 -11.15
CA ILE A 104 -4.68 -11.98 -10.59
C ILE A 104 -5.75 -12.28 -11.66
N GLY A 105 -5.35 -12.67 -12.87
CA GLY A 105 -6.25 -13.00 -13.98
C GLY A 105 -7.12 -11.84 -14.45
N PHE A 106 -6.56 -10.62 -14.45
CA PHE A 106 -7.23 -9.36 -14.85
C PHE A 106 -8.49 -9.04 -14.06
N ARG A 107 -8.62 -9.61 -12.87
CA ARG A 107 -9.69 -9.29 -11.90
C ARG A 107 -9.29 -8.07 -11.08
N GLN A 108 -10.26 -7.47 -10.36
CA GLN A 108 -10.02 -6.35 -9.44
C GLN A 108 -9.25 -5.18 -10.08
N GLN A 109 -9.76 -4.70 -11.21
CA GLN A 109 -9.22 -3.51 -11.87
C GLN A 109 -9.82 -2.23 -11.25
N GLU A 110 -9.50 -1.98 -10.01
CA GLU A 110 -9.87 -0.72 -9.34
C GLU A 110 -8.96 0.40 -9.85
N MET A 111 -9.49 1.22 -10.76
CA MET A 111 -8.70 2.25 -11.45
C MET A 111 -8.03 3.24 -10.51
N THR A 112 -8.60 3.51 -9.35
CA THR A 112 -8.01 4.35 -8.30
C THR A 112 -6.70 3.77 -7.78
N HIS A 113 -6.69 2.50 -7.39
CA HIS A 113 -5.48 1.82 -6.90
C HIS A 113 -4.44 1.60 -8.00
N ILE A 114 -4.88 1.31 -9.24
CA ILE A 114 -3.98 1.19 -10.40
C ILE A 114 -3.30 2.53 -10.67
N MET A 115 -4.06 3.63 -10.69
CA MET A 115 -3.51 4.97 -10.89
C MET A 115 -2.53 5.35 -9.78
N GLU A 116 -2.86 5.08 -8.54
CA GLU A 116 -1.98 5.30 -7.39
C GLU A 116 -0.67 4.53 -7.55
N ASN A 117 -0.73 3.25 -7.95
CA ASN A 117 0.46 2.45 -8.21
C ASN A 117 1.30 3.00 -9.37
N ILE A 118 0.68 3.48 -10.45
CA ILE A 118 1.39 4.09 -11.57
C ILE A 118 2.11 5.36 -11.14
N ILE A 119 1.46 6.20 -10.33
CA ILE A 119 2.08 7.42 -9.78
C ILE A 119 3.27 7.04 -8.89
N PHE A 120 3.12 6.03 -8.03
CA PHE A 120 4.22 5.53 -7.21
C PHE A 120 5.41 5.11 -8.06
N ASN A 121 5.20 4.27 -9.07
CA ASN A 121 6.27 3.78 -9.96
C ASN A 121 6.96 4.94 -10.70
N GLU A 122 6.19 5.93 -11.19
CA GLU A 122 6.74 7.10 -11.86
C GLU A 122 7.61 7.95 -10.92
N LEU A 123 7.22 8.09 -9.65
CA LEU A 123 8.02 8.78 -8.65
C LEU A 123 9.33 8.03 -8.34
N MET A 124 9.27 6.70 -8.27
CA MET A 124 10.46 5.86 -8.08
C MET A 124 11.42 5.94 -9.28
N ILE A 125 10.91 5.91 -10.51
CA ILE A 125 11.70 6.10 -11.75
C ILE A 125 12.42 7.46 -11.76
N ARG A 126 11.79 8.49 -11.16
CA ARG A 126 12.39 9.83 -11.00
C ARG A 126 13.32 9.94 -9.80
N GLU A 127 13.72 8.82 -9.21
CA GLU A 127 14.64 8.74 -8.07
C GLU A 127 14.15 9.55 -6.84
N CYS A 128 12.84 9.64 -6.65
CA CYS A 128 12.26 10.19 -5.44
C CYS A 128 12.28 9.17 -4.31
N SER A 129 12.58 9.61 -3.09
CA SER A 129 12.19 8.88 -1.89
C SER A 129 10.71 9.11 -1.66
N VAL A 130 9.92 8.03 -1.54
CA VAL A 130 8.46 8.11 -1.48
C VAL A 130 7.94 7.49 -0.20
N ASP A 131 7.15 8.24 0.55
CA ASP A 131 6.46 7.81 1.77
C ASP A 131 4.98 8.15 1.68
N ILE A 132 4.14 7.47 2.49
CA ILE A 132 2.73 7.84 2.69
C ILE A 132 2.68 8.87 3.82
N GLY A 133 2.05 10.02 3.58
CA GLY A 133 1.91 11.05 4.59
C GLY A 133 0.74 10.79 5.53
N ILE A 134 0.97 10.91 6.85
CA ILE A 134 -0.10 10.90 7.83
C ILE A 134 -0.13 12.25 8.54
N VAL A 135 -1.32 12.86 8.55
CA VAL A 135 -1.62 14.10 9.28
C VAL A 135 -2.85 13.89 10.15
N TYR A 136 -3.00 14.68 11.19
CA TYR A 136 -4.12 14.55 12.13
C TYR A 136 -4.97 15.81 12.15
N SER A 137 -6.28 15.63 12.02
CA SER A 137 -7.30 16.66 12.35
C SER A 137 -7.95 16.33 13.67
N ASN A 138 -8.32 17.36 14.42
CA ASN A 138 -9.11 17.21 15.63
C ASN A 138 -10.59 17.35 15.29
N GLU A 139 -11.36 16.29 15.41
CA GLU A 139 -12.78 16.25 15.10
C GLU A 139 -13.62 15.92 16.33
N LYS A 140 -14.79 16.57 16.45
CA LYS A 140 -15.75 16.24 17.52
C LYS A 140 -16.54 15.00 17.12
N ASN A 141 -16.50 13.97 17.96
CA ASN A 141 -17.35 12.81 17.77
C ASN A 141 -18.82 13.09 18.13
N ALA A 142 -19.70 12.13 17.87
CA ALA A 142 -21.14 12.23 18.18
C ALA A 142 -21.45 12.51 19.67
N LYS A 143 -20.49 12.30 20.57
CA LYS A 143 -20.59 12.59 22.03
C LYS A 143 -19.95 13.94 22.40
N GLY A 144 -19.61 14.79 21.43
CA GLY A 144 -19.00 16.11 21.64
C GLY A 144 -17.53 16.09 22.10
N ARG A 145 -16.89 14.91 22.20
CA ARG A 145 -15.48 14.80 22.57
C ARG A 145 -14.61 15.01 21.33
N THR A 146 -13.58 15.83 21.45
CA THR A 146 -12.55 16.02 20.43
C THR A 146 -11.63 14.81 20.38
N THR A 147 -11.52 14.18 19.23
CA THR A 147 -10.62 13.03 18.97
C THR A 147 -9.74 13.32 17.76
N PRO A 148 -8.46 12.91 17.77
CA PRO A 148 -7.61 13.01 16.59
C PRO A 148 -8.09 12.00 15.55
N VAL A 149 -8.28 12.48 14.32
CA VAL A 149 -8.61 11.66 13.15
C VAL A 149 -7.43 11.69 12.19
N ALA A 150 -6.86 10.53 11.89
CA ALA A 150 -5.79 10.39 10.93
C ALA A 150 -6.32 10.61 9.51
N ARG A 151 -5.62 11.43 8.74
CA ARG A 151 -5.85 11.65 7.32
C ARG A 151 -4.59 11.31 6.56
N GLU A 152 -4.77 10.66 5.42
CA GLU A 152 -3.68 10.19 4.58
C GLU A 152 -3.41 11.20 3.46
N ILE A 153 -2.12 11.39 3.15
CA ILE A 153 -1.63 11.97 1.91
C ILE A 153 -0.99 10.80 1.17
N ASP A 154 -1.44 10.53 -0.05
CA ASP A 154 -1.03 9.33 -0.77
C ASP A 154 0.48 9.24 -0.92
N PHE A 155 1.14 10.36 -1.26
CA PHE A 155 2.60 10.36 -1.38
C PHE A 155 3.23 11.65 -0.84
N ILE A 156 4.36 11.46 -0.18
CA ILE A 156 5.37 12.46 0.11
C ILE A 156 6.58 12.11 -0.77
N ALA A 157 6.78 12.83 -1.86
CA ALA A 157 7.92 12.62 -2.75
C ALA A 157 9.05 13.58 -2.38
N ALA A 158 10.23 13.06 -2.07
CA ALA A 158 11.41 13.84 -1.74
C ALA A 158 12.56 13.55 -2.71
N SER A 159 13.13 14.59 -3.31
CA SER A 159 14.30 14.51 -4.19
C SER A 159 15.09 15.80 -4.10
N GLY A 160 16.43 15.70 -4.04
CA GLY A 160 17.34 16.86 -4.04
C GLY A 160 17.06 17.87 -2.92
N GLY A 161 16.63 17.41 -1.74
CA GLY A 161 16.29 18.27 -0.59
C GLY A 161 14.93 18.99 -0.71
N LYS A 162 14.19 18.77 -1.79
CA LYS A 162 12.83 19.27 -1.99
C LYS A 162 11.81 18.19 -1.66
N LYS A 163 10.67 18.61 -1.13
CA LYS A 163 9.54 17.74 -0.79
C LYS A 163 8.31 18.22 -1.52
N THR A 164 7.49 17.28 -2.01
CA THR A 164 6.20 17.53 -2.65
C THR A 164 5.17 16.57 -2.07
N TYR A 165 3.99 17.08 -1.73
CA TYR A 165 2.85 16.27 -1.31
C TYR A 165 1.96 15.99 -2.52
N ILE A 166 1.57 14.74 -2.71
CA ILE A 166 0.79 14.31 -3.86
C ILE A 166 -0.42 13.51 -3.38
N GLN A 167 -1.58 13.86 -3.89
CA GLN A 167 -2.83 13.13 -3.73
C GLN A 167 -3.25 12.57 -5.09
N SER A 168 -3.65 11.31 -5.13
CA SER A 168 -4.14 10.64 -6.32
C SER A 168 -5.67 10.66 -6.33
N ALA A 169 -6.28 11.27 -7.32
CA ALA A 169 -7.72 11.27 -7.48
C ALA A 169 -8.08 10.87 -8.91
N TYR A 170 -8.77 9.73 -9.11
CA TYR A 170 -9.12 9.25 -10.45
C TYR A 170 -9.89 10.30 -11.25
N ALA A 171 -10.83 11.00 -10.62
CA ALA A 171 -11.54 12.13 -11.21
C ALA A 171 -11.96 13.13 -10.11
N LEU A 172 -11.94 14.42 -10.43
CA LEU A 172 -12.48 15.50 -9.60
C LEU A 172 -13.79 15.99 -10.26
N GLU A 173 -14.88 15.25 -10.04
CA GLU A 173 -16.16 15.51 -10.69
C GLU A 173 -16.94 16.63 -10.01
N THR A 174 -16.69 16.88 -8.73
CA THR A 174 -17.39 17.86 -7.91
C THR A 174 -16.42 18.70 -7.07
N GLU A 175 -16.83 19.91 -6.77
CA GLU A 175 -16.09 20.82 -5.88
C GLU A 175 -15.93 20.23 -4.47
N GLU A 176 -16.93 19.51 -3.96
CA GLU A 176 -16.88 18.83 -2.67
C GLU A 176 -15.78 17.76 -2.64
N LYS A 177 -15.60 17.01 -3.73
CA LYS A 177 -14.53 16.01 -3.86
C LYS A 177 -13.17 16.70 -3.88
N ALA A 178 -13.00 17.79 -4.63
CA ALA A 178 -11.77 18.56 -4.65
C ALA A 178 -11.42 19.12 -3.25
N ILE A 179 -12.41 19.63 -2.50
CA ILE A 179 -12.24 20.09 -1.12
C ILE A 179 -11.79 18.91 -0.22
N THR A 180 -12.38 17.74 -0.41
CA THR A 180 -12.06 16.55 0.40
C THR A 180 -10.62 16.09 0.16
N GLU A 181 -10.18 16.02 -1.10
CA GLU A 181 -8.81 15.67 -1.46
C GLU A 181 -7.77 16.70 -0.98
N ASN A 182 -8.15 17.96 -0.84
CA ASN A 182 -7.30 19.02 -0.31
C ASN A 182 -7.19 19.04 1.23
N LYS A 183 -8.12 18.45 1.96
CA LYS A 183 -8.13 18.49 3.44
C LYS A 183 -6.82 18.05 4.09
N PRO A 184 -6.18 16.94 3.70
CA PRO A 184 -4.91 16.53 4.30
C PRO A 184 -3.81 17.56 4.12
N PHE A 185 -3.77 18.23 2.97
CA PHE A 185 -2.75 19.25 2.65
C PHE A 185 -2.83 20.48 3.57
N ALA A 186 -4.02 20.91 3.94
CA ALA A 186 -4.20 22.01 4.88
C ALA A 186 -3.63 21.71 6.28
N LEU A 187 -3.44 20.43 6.60
CA LEU A 187 -2.97 19.96 7.91
C LEU A 187 -1.45 19.81 8.00
N THR A 188 -0.70 19.89 6.89
CA THR A 188 0.76 19.71 6.90
C THR A 188 1.49 20.78 7.70
N GLY A 189 0.99 22.04 7.65
CA GLY A 189 1.54 23.18 8.37
C GLY A 189 2.82 23.73 7.75
N ASP A 190 3.15 23.36 6.51
CA ASP A 190 4.31 23.82 5.76
C ASP A 190 3.92 24.38 4.38
N SER A 191 4.90 24.97 3.68
CA SER A 191 4.75 25.61 2.37
C SER A 191 5.25 24.77 1.19
N PHE A 192 5.55 23.49 1.40
CA PHE A 192 5.96 22.62 0.31
C PHE A 192 4.85 22.48 -0.75
N PRO A 193 5.21 22.26 -2.02
CA PRO A 193 4.24 22.05 -3.10
C PRO A 193 3.24 20.93 -2.78
N LYS A 194 1.99 21.15 -3.19
CA LYS A 194 0.87 20.24 -3.00
C LYS A 194 0.20 20.02 -4.35
N ILE A 195 0.10 18.78 -4.79
CA ILE A 195 -0.39 18.40 -6.12
C ILE A 195 -1.50 17.38 -5.96
N ILE A 196 -2.60 17.57 -6.70
CA ILE A 196 -3.59 16.53 -6.92
C ILE A 196 -3.38 16.01 -8.33
N ALA A 197 -2.94 14.77 -8.44
CA ALA A 197 -2.82 14.07 -9.72
C ALA A 197 -4.18 13.48 -10.08
N VAL A 198 -4.66 13.77 -11.29
CA VAL A 198 -5.96 13.30 -11.79
C VAL A 198 -5.79 12.65 -13.16
N SER A 199 -6.62 11.66 -13.50
CA SER A 199 -6.56 11.00 -14.79
C SER A 199 -7.06 11.92 -15.92
N TYR A 200 -8.08 12.73 -15.62
CA TYR A 200 -8.56 13.81 -16.48
C TYR A 200 -9.33 14.84 -15.67
N THR A 201 -9.31 16.09 -16.13
CA THR A 201 -10.12 17.17 -15.57
C THR A 201 -11.14 17.62 -16.60
N HIS A 202 -12.43 17.59 -16.26
CA HIS A 202 -13.45 18.38 -16.91
C HIS A 202 -13.57 19.73 -16.18
N LEU A 203 -12.63 20.64 -16.46
CA LEU A 203 -12.85 22.05 -16.15
C LEU A 203 -13.79 22.60 -17.22
N ARG A 204 -15.05 22.82 -16.86
CA ARG A 204 -15.97 23.69 -17.60
C ARG A 204 -15.94 25.07 -16.99
#